data_034f0fb146909944feebbf54dccbce4b
#
_entry.id   034f0fb146909944feebbf54dccbce4b
#
_cell.length_a   1.000
_cell.length_b   1.000
_cell.length_c   1.000
_cell.angle_alpha   90.00
_cell.angle_beta   90.00
_cell.angle_gamma   90.00
#
_symmetry.space_group_name_H-M   'P 1'
#
loop_
_entity.id
_entity.type
_entity.pdbx_description
1 polymer ?
#
loop_
_entity_poly.entity_id
_entity_poly.type
_entity_poly.pdbx_seq_one_letter_code
_entity_poly.pdbx_strand_id
1 'polypeptide(L)'
;MGLNVIDAKMLAKMFLAGAKNLEHKKEWINELNVFPVPDGDTGTNMSMTILSAAKEVAAIAEPDMVSLSKAISSGSLRGARGNSGVILSQLFRGFTKVIREYDEINVAILASACDKAVETAYKAVMKPKEGTILTVAKGAARRATDLAMAGEKDLEVFIGEVIKEAEIVLAQTPDMLPVLKQAGVVDSGGQGLVEVLKGAYDAFLGKEMDVSLDFAPKTSAAAEKGPMPSTIEAQANAEIKFCYCTQFLIMLNKPFNIKQEMDFKEYLSSIGDSIVVVADDEIVKVHVHTNDPGLAMQKALRFGALTTIIIENMRLERDEKVSDMMERQMQSTELPDKGAPAVPNEETAAAVHKETGFIAVSIGEGMNE
;
A
#
# COMPACT_ATOMS: atom_id res chain seq x y z
N MET A 1 -14.43 29.81 -9.74
CA MET A 1 -15.05 29.66 -8.42
C MET A 1 -14.53 28.34 -7.89
N GLY A 2 -13.76 28.35 -6.82
CA GLY A 2 -13.27 27.11 -6.20
C GLY A 2 -14.44 26.26 -5.72
N LEU A 3 -14.33 24.94 -5.87
CA LEU A 3 -15.29 24.00 -5.30
C LEU A 3 -15.14 24.06 -3.77
N ASN A 4 -16.17 24.54 -3.05
CA ASN A 4 -16.13 24.69 -1.59
C ASN A 4 -16.66 23.44 -0.87
N VAL A 5 -17.22 22.48 -1.61
CA VAL A 5 -17.78 21.23 -1.07
C VAL A 5 -17.48 20.05 -2.02
N ILE A 6 -17.36 18.88 -1.44
CA ILE A 6 -17.22 17.59 -2.12
C ILE A 6 -18.48 16.79 -1.83
N ASP A 7 -19.24 16.45 -2.85
CA ASP A 7 -20.38 15.53 -2.76
C ASP A 7 -19.93 14.05 -2.89
N ALA A 8 -20.85 13.13 -2.68
CA ALA A 8 -20.58 11.71 -2.75
C ALA A 8 -20.11 11.25 -4.15
N LYS A 9 -20.60 11.87 -5.23
CA LYS A 9 -20.19 11.53 -6.60
C LYS A 9 -18.74 11.96 -6.86
N MET A 10 -18.37 13.15 -6.41
CA MET A 10 -16.99 13.63 -6.49
C MET A 10 -16.06 12.78 -5.65
N LEU A 11 -16.44 12.47 -4.41
CA LEU A 11 -15.63 11.63 -3.52
C LEU A 11 -15.42 10.22 -4.11
N ALA A 12 -16.45 9.62 -4.72
CA ALA A 12 -16.33 8.35 -5.42
C ALA A 12 -15.27 8.41 -6.54
N LYS A 13 -15.31 9.46 -7.36
CA LYS A 13 -14.31 9.68 -8.42
C LYS A 13 -12.91 9.85 -7.85
N MET A 14 -12.76 10.66 -6.80
CA MET A 14 -11.48 10.88 -6.12
C MET A 14 -10.91 9.56 -5.57
N PHE A 15 -11.75 8.74 -4.93
CA PHE A 15 -11.33 7.46 -4.37
C PHE A 15 -10.88 6.47 -5.46
N LEU A 16 -11.64 6.34 -6.54
CA LEU A 16 -11.30 5.48 -7.67
C LEU A 16 -9.99 5.91 -8.35
N ALA A 17 -9.80 7.21 -8.52
CA ALA A 17 -8.58 7.76 -9.09
C ALA A 17 -7.36 7.53 -8.19
N GLY A 18 -7.51 7.71 -6.88
CA GLY A 18 -6.47 7.39 -5.89
C GLY A 18 -6.08 5.91 -5.92
N ALA A 19 -7.07 5.01 -6.03
CA ALA A 19 -6.84 3.57 -6.15
C ALA A 19 -6.04 3.24 -7.41
N LYS A 20 -6.39 3.84 -8.55
CA LYS A 20 -5.71 3.62 -9.81
C LYS A 20 -4.28 4.16 -9.82
N ASN A 21 -4.06 5.36 -9.26
CA ASN A 21 -2.72 5.93 -9.18
C ASN A 21 -1.79 5.05 -8.33
N LEU A 22 -2.29 4.53 -7.20
CA LEU A 22 -1.55 3.59 -6.37
C LEU A 22 -1.22 2.29 -7.13
N GLU A 23 -2.19 1.74 -7.86
CA GLU A 23 -1.97 0.53 -8.65
C GLU A 23 -0.88 0.72 -9.72
N HIS A 24 -0.89 1.84 -10.42
CA HIS A 24 0.15 2.15 -11.41
C HIS A 24 1.55 2.29 -10.81
N LYS A 25 1.65 2.69 -9.56
CA LYS A 25 2.91 2.93 -8.84
C LYS A 25 3.36 1.76 -7.96
N LYS A 26 2.58 0.67 -7.89
CA LYS A 26 2.78 -0.41 -6.91
C LYS A 26 4.17 -1.04 -6.97
N GLU A 27 4.71 -1.28 -8.18
CA GLU A 27 6.03 -1.92 -8.31
C GLU A 27 7.14 -1.01 -7.78
N TRP A 28 7.09 0.28 -8.10
CA TRP A 28 8.02 1.24 -7.55
C TRP A 28 7.92 1.35 -6.01
N ILE A 29 6.71 1.30 -5.45
CA ILE A 29 6.50 1.31 -3.99
C ILE A 29 7.03 0.02 -3.37
N ASN A 30 6.92 -1.13 -4.05
CA ASN A 30 7.52 -2.39 -3.62
C ASN A 30 9.05 -2.28 -3.49
N GLU A 31 9.71 -1.57 -4.41
CA GLU A 31 11.16 -1.36 -4.37
C GLU A 31 11.63 -0.54 -3.16
N LEU A 32 10.77 0.31 -2.59
CA LEU A 32 11.06 1.09 -1.38
C LEU A 32 10.92 0.28 -0.09
N ASN A 33 10.34 -0.93 -0.15
CA ASN A 33 9.99 -1.70 1.04
C ASN A 33 11.21 -2.36 1.69
N VAL A 34 11.70 -1.77 2.79
CA VAL A 34 12.79 -2.30 3.63
C VAL A 34 12.40 -2.42 5.10
N PHE A 35 11.18 -2.02 5.48
CA PHE A 35 10.70 -2.03 6.85
C PHE A 35 9.16 -2.27 6.90
N PRO A 36 8.65 -3.04 7.90
CA PRO A 36 9.34 -3.76 8.98
C PRO A 36 10.02 -5.04 8.51
N VAL A 37 9.60 -5.62 7.41
CA VAL A 37 10.20 -6.77 6.74
C VAL A 37 10.40 -6.39 5.28
N PRO A 38 11.56 -6.65 4.70
CA PRO A 38 11.86 -6.29 3.32
C PRO A 38 11.41 -7.41 2.35
N ASP A 39 10.12 -7.70 2.35
CA ASP A 39 9.48 -8.68 1.47
C ASP A 39 9.05 -8.09 0.11
N GLY A 40 9.21 -6.76 -0.06
CA GLY A 40 8.97 -6.07 -1.33
C GLY A 40 7.51 -6.12 -1.79
N ASP A 41 6.55 -6.14 -0.88
CA ASP A 41 5.14 -6.35 -1.17
C ASP A 41 4.22 -5.17 -0.78
N THR A 42 4.75 -4.10 -0.18
CA THR A 42 3.97 -2.97 0.34
C THR A 42 3.04 -2.36 -0.71
N GLY A 43 3.54 -2.07 -1.91
CA GLY A 43 2.74 -1.50 -2.99
C GLY A 43 1.63 -2.46 -3.45
N THR A 44 1.96 -3.74 -3.58
CA THR A 44 1.00 -4.80 -3.91
C THR A 44 -0.09 -4.92 -2.86
N ASN A 45 0.27 -4.97 -1.58
CA ASN A 45 -0.66 -5.09 -0.46
C ASN A 45 -1.60 -3.89 -0.35
N MET A 46 -1.08 -2.68 -0.46
CA MET A 46 -1.88 -1.46 -0.46
C MET A 46 -2.81 -1.38 -1.67
N SER A 47 -2.32 -1.74 -2.88
CA SER A 47 -3.13 -1.77 -4.10
C SER A 47 -4.26 -2.78 -4.00
N MET A 48 -4.01 -4.01 -3.57
CA MET A 48 -5.05 -5.02 -3.39
C MET A 48 -6.11 -4.58 -2.38
N THR A 49 -5.69 -3.89 -1.32
CA THR A 49 -6.57 -3.37 -0.28
C THR A 49 -7.52 -2.30 -0.83
N ILE A 50 -6.98 -1.28 -1.49
CA ILE A 50 -7.79 -0.17 -2.01
C ILE A 50 -8.66 -0.62 -3.19
N LEU A 51 -8.16 -1.50 -4.07
CA LEU A 51 -8.91 -2.05 -5.20
C LEU A 51 -10.10 -2.91 -4.75
N SER A 52 -10.00 -3.60 -3.62
CA SER A 52 -11.14 -4.31 -3.03
C SER A 52 -12.28 -3.34 -2.69
N ALA A 53 -11.97 -2.20 -2.09
CA ALA A 53 -12.96 -1.15 -1.83
C ALA A 53 -13.43 -0.46 -3.12
N ALA A 54 -12.52 -0.21 -4.06
CA ALA A 54 -12.84 0.43 -5.34
C ALA A 54 -13.88 -0.37 -6.16
N LYS A 55 -13.82 -1.69 -6.11
CA LYS A 55 -14.84 -2.57 -6.73
C LYS A 55 -16.22 -2.33 -6.14
N GLU A 56 -16.32 -2.21 -4.82
CA GLU A 56 -17.59 -1.97 -4.14
C GLU A 56 -18.09 -0.55 -4.41
N VAL A 57 -17.20 0.45 -4.42
CA VAL A 57 -17.54 1.84 -4.77
C VAL A 57 -18.05 1.93 -6.21
N ALA A 58 -17.38 1.29 -7.17
CA ALA A 58 -17.78 1.29 -8.57
C ALA A 58 -19.11 0.57 -8.83
N ALA A 59 -19.53 -0.33 -7.94
CA ALA A 59 -20.82 -1.03 -8.04
C ALA A 59 -22.01 -0.18 -7.55
N ILE A 60 -21.77 0.97 -6.92
CA ILE A 60 -22.84 1.86 -6.45
C ILE A 60 -23.33 2.73 -7.62
N ALA A 61 -24.56 2.50 -8.07
CA ALA A 61 -25.14 3.25 -9.20
C ALA A 61 -25.36 4.73 -8.86
N GLU A 62 -25.91 5.02 -7.69
CA GLU A 62 -26.15 6.38 -7.18
C GLU A 62 -25.50 6.50 -5.79
N PRO A 63 -24.26 7.02 -5.71
CA PRO A 63 -23.54 7.11 -4.45
C PRO A 63 -24.12 8.22 -3.56
N ASP A 64 -24.37 7.85 -2.30
CA ASP A 64 -24.55 8.75 -1.17
C ASP A 64 -23.40 8.53 -0.17
N MET A 65 -23.23 9.44 0.80
CA MET A 65 -22.11 9.37 1.73
C MET A 65 -22.15 8.13 2.64
N VAL A 66 -23.33 7.60 2.94
CA VAL A 66 -23.48 6.42 3.82
C VAL A 66 -23.06 5.15 3.07
N SER A 67 -23.62 4.93 1.87
CA SER A 67 -23.30 3.77 1.03
C SER A 67 -21.83 3.78 0.61
N LEU A 68 -21.30 4.95 0.23
CA LEU A 68 -19.90 5.14 -0.13
C LEU A 68 -18.95 4.85 1.06
N SER A 69 -19.28 5.39 2.23
CA SER A 69 -18.50 5.15 3.45
C SER A 69 -18.44 3.67 3.83
N LYS A 70 -19.57 2.95 3.67
CA LYS A 70 -19.65 1.52 3.90
C LYS A 70 -18.77 0.75 2.90
N ALA A 71 -18.88 1.06 1.61
CA ALA A 71 -18.12 0.42 0.56
C ALA A 71 -16.60 0.61 0.76
N ILE A 72 -16.17 1.83 1.08
CA ILE A 72 -14.75 2.14 1.34
C ILE A 72 -14.26 1.41 2.60
N SER A 73 -14.96 1.54 3.73
CA SER A 73 -14.52 0.98 5.02
C SER A 73 -14.51 -0.54 5.00
N SER A 74 -15.65 -1.15 4.70
CA SER A 74 -15.80 -2.62 4.75
C SER A 74 -15.07 -3.30 3.59
N GLY A 75 -15.10 -2.71 2.38
CA GLY A 75 -14.39 -3.23 1.22
C GLY A 75 -12.89 -3.27 1.41
N SER A 76 -12.30 -2.18 1.95
CA SER A 76 -10.86 -2.13 2.24
C SER A 76 -10.47 -3.10 3.36
N LEU A 77 -11.29 -3.26 4.41
CA LEU A 77 -11.00 -4.20 5.49
C LEU A 77 -11.02 -5.66 5.03
N ARG A 78 -12.01 -6.05 4.21
CA ARG A 78 -12.07 -7.39 3.63
C ARG A 78 -10.89 -7.70 2.73
N GLY A 79 -10.48 -6.73 1.93
CA GLY A 79 -9.35 -6.85 1.01
C GLY A 79 -7.99 -6.56 1.63
N ALA A 80 -7.93 -6.16 2.90
CA ALA A 80 -6.69 -5.73 3.54
C ALA A 80 -5.63 -6.85 3.55
N ARG A 81 -4.42 -6.51 3.08
CA ARG A 81 -3.27 -7.40 3.04
C ARG A 81 -2.05 -6.76 3.66
N GLY A 82 -1.23 -7.56 4.31
CA GLY A 82 -0.04 -7.11 5.02
C GLY A 82 -0.33 -6.06 6.08
N ASN A 83 0.70 -5.59 6.75
CA ASN A 83 0.59 -4.47 7.69
C ASN A 83 0.14 -3.18 6.99
N SER A 84 0.73 -2.88 5.85
CA SER A 84 0.46 -1.65 5.08
C SER A 84 -1.00 -1.56 4.63
N GLY A 85 -1.55 -2.65 4.09
CA GLY A 85 -2.95 -2.69 3.69
C GLY A 85 -3.92 -2.59 4.86
N VAL A 86 -3.64 -3.26 5.99
CA VAL A 86 -4.49 -3.15 7.17
C VAL A 86 -4.46 -1.73 7.74
N ILE A 87 -3.29 -1.08 7.84
CA ILE A 87 -3.19 0.31 8.29
C ILE A 87 -3.94 1.25 7.34
N LEU A 88 -3.79 1.09 6.02
CA LEU A 88 -4.53 1.87 5.03
C LEU A 88 -6.05 1.70 5.21
N SER A 89 -6.53 0.47 5.43
CA SER A 89 -7.94 0.21 5.69
C SER A 89 -8.45 0.93 6.96
N GLN A 90 -7.60 1.07 7.99
CA GLN A 90 -7.95 1.78 9.21
C GLN A 90 -7.95 3.30 9.05
N LEU A 91 -7.07 3.85 8.21
CA LEU A 91 -7.14 5.24 7.78
C LEU A 91 -8.49 5.52 7.08
N PHE A 92 -8.88 4.69 6.13
CA PHE A 92 -10.18 4.79 5.46
C PHE A 92 -11.35 4.65 6.43
N ARG A 93 -11.29 3.69 7.35
CA ARG A 93 -12.35 3.49 8.35
C ARG A 93 -12.54 4.70 9.24
N GLY A 94 -11.45 5.31 9.71
CA GLY A 94 -11.54 6.53 10.51
C GLY A 94 -12.10 7.70 9.73
N PHE A 95 -11.64 7.89 8.49
CA PHE A 95 -12.10 8.92 7.56
C PHE A 95 -13.59 8.80 7.29
N THR A 96 -14.04 7.62 6.88
CA THR A 96 -15.44 7.36 6.54
C THR A 96 -16.38 7.45 7.72
N LYS A 97 -15.89 7.19 8.94
CA LYS A 97 -16.70 7.34 10.16
C LYS A 97 -17.17 8.78 10.39
N VAL A 98 -16.43 9.77 9.92
CA VAL A 98 -16.81 11.17 10.03
C VAL A 98 -17.71 11.57 8.86
N ILE A 99 -17.28 11.30 7.63
CA ILE A 99 -17.96 11.83 6.45
C ILE A 99 -19.37 11.27 6.23
N ARG A 100 -19.64 10.05 6.70
CA ARG A 100 -20.97 9.41 6.55
C ARG A 100 -22.11 10.17 7.25
N GLU A 101 -21.79 11.09 8.14
CA GLU A 101 -22.76 11.89 8.90
C GLU A 101 -23.20 13.16 8.14
N TYR A 102 -22.65 13.40 6.94
CA TYR A 102 -22.86 14.61 6.16
C TYR A 102 -23.19 14.27 4.71
N ASP A 103 -23.97 15.14 4.05
CA ASP A 103 -24.28 14.99 2.61
C ASP A 103 -23.18 15.56 1.73
N GLU A 104 -22.47 16.57 2.23
CA GLU A 104 -21.37 17.27 1.56
C GLU A 104 -20.21 17.50 2.52
N ILE A 105 -18.99 17.45 2.02
CA ILE A 105 -17.76 17.63 2.78
C ILE A 105 -17.16 19.01 2.45
N ASN A 106 -16.98 19.83 3.47
CA ASN A 106 -16.20 21.07 3.41
C ASN A 106 -14.83 20.90 4.11
N VAL A 107 -14.01 21.96 4.11
CA VAL A 107 -12.67 21.96 4.73
C VAL A 107 -12.71 21.50 6.20
N ALA A 108 -13.66 21.99 7.01
CA ALA A 108 -13.73 21.64 8.44
C ALA A 108 -14.06 20.16 8.66
N ILE A 109 -14.99 19.61 7.88
CA ILE A 109 -15.35 18.18 7.91
C ILE A 109 -14.18 17.33 7.44
N LEU A 110 -13.51 17.75 6.35
CA LEU A 110 -12.35 17.04 5.80
C LEU A 110 -11.18 16.99 6.78
N ALA A 111 -10.88 18.09 7.48
CA ALA A 111 -9.87 18.13 8.54
C ALA A 111 -10.22 17.17 9.69
N SER A 112 -11.48 17.20 10.16
CA SER A 112 -11.95 16.28 11.20
C SER A 112 -11.88 14.80 10.76
N ALA A 113 -12.16 14.53 9.49
CA ALA A 113 -12.06 13.19 8.92
C ALA A 113 -10.60 12.69 8.86
N CYS A 114 -9.64 13.57 8.52
CA CYS A 114 -8.22 13.27 8.55
C CYS A 114 -7.72 12.95 9.96
N ASP A 115 -8.10 13.76 10.97
CA ASP A 115 -7.75 13.50 12.36
C ASP A 115 -8.31 12.14 12.85
N LYS A 116 -9.57 11.85 12.49
CA LYS A 116 -10.19 10.57 12.86
C LYS A 116 -9.57 9.37 12.16
N ALA A 117 -9.10 9.55 10.93
CA ALA A 117 -8.35 8.54 10.19
C ALA A 117 -7.07 8.15 10.96
N VAL A 118 -6.28 9.14 11.35
CA VAL A 118 -5.05 8.95 12.12
C VAL A 118 -5.31 8.30 13.47
N GLU A 119 -6.27 8.82 14.24
CA GLU A 119 -6.65 8.25 15.54
C GLU A 119 -7.00 6.76 15.42
N THR A 120 -7.78 6.40 14.41
CA THR A 120 -8.24 5.03 14.19
C THR A 120 -7.08 4.11 13.81
N ALA A 121 -6.19 4.56 12.91
CA ALA A 121 -5.04 3.78 12.47
C ALA A 121 -4.01 3.57 13.60
N TYR A 122 -3.71 4.59 14.41
CA TYR A 122 -2.81 4.44 15.58
C TYR A 122 -3.36 3.47 16.62
N LYS A 123 -4.68 3.45 16.85
CA LYS A 123 -5.32 2.50 17.79
C LYS A 123 -5.28 1.06 17.30
N ALA A 124 -5.23 0.84 16.00
CA ALA A 124 -5.20 -0.49 15.42
C ALA A 124 -3.83 -1.18 15.59
N VAL A 125 -2.75 -0.41 15.63
CA VAL A 125 -1.38 -0.92 15.70
C VAL A 125 -0.91 -1.00 17.14
N MET A 126 -0.49 -2.18 17.61
CA MET A 126 -0.07 -2.38 19.00
C MET A 126 1.19 -1.59 19.39
N LYS A 127 2.14 -1.47 18.47
CA LYS A 127 3.42 -0.77 18.70
C LYS A 127 3.71 0.16 17.50
N PRO A 128 3.02 1.30 17.40
CA PRO A 128 3.24 2.23 16.30
C PRO A 128 4.69 2.71 16.29
N LYS A 129 5.25 2.82 15.09
CA LYS A 129 6.60 3.33 14.85
C LYS A 129 6.51 4.64 14.09
N GLU A 130 7.27 5.64 14.58
CA GLU A 130 7.44 6.88 13.83
C GLU A 130 8.37 6.67 12.63
N GLY A 131 8.21 7.50 11.60
CA GLY A 131 8.91 7.32 10.33
C GLY A 131 8.21 6.35 9.38
N THR A 132 6.92 6.08 9.57
CA THR A 132 6.09 5.18 8.76
C THR A 132 4.87 5.92 8.18
N ILE A 133 4.03 5.20 7.41
CA ILE A 133 2.73 5.69 6.91
C ILE A 133 1.91 6.41 8.00
N LEU A 134 2.01 5.96 9.26
CA LEU A 134 1.30 6.61 10.38
C LEU A 134 1.81 8.03 10.62
N THR A 135 3.11 8.24 10.53
CA THR A 135 3.75 9.56 10.71
C THR A 135 3.37 10.49 9.55
N VAL A 136 3.37 9.99 8.32
CA VAL A 136 2.97 10.75 7.13
C VAL A 136 1.49 11.16 7.24
N ALA A 137 0.62 10.21 7.59
CA ALA A 137 -0.81 10.50 7.80
C ALA A 137 -1.03 11.54 8.91
N LYS A 138 -0.28 11.45 10.02
CA LYS A 138 -0.34 12.40 11.15
C LYS A 138 0.11 13.81 10.75
N GLY A 139 1.17 13.92 9.94
CA GLY A 139 1.62 15.21 9.40
C GLY A 139 0.56 15.84 8.50
N ALA A 140 0.00 15.07 7.58
CA ALA A 140 -1.09 15.51 6.72
C ALA A 140 -2.32 15.99 7.52
N ALA A 141 -2.77 15.20 8.50
CA ALA A 141 -3.92 15.55 9.34
C ALA A 141 -3.66 16.82 10.17
N ARG A 142 -2.45 16.97 10.73
CA ARG A 142 -2.09 18.18 11.45
C ARG A 142 -2.17 19.42 10.54
N ARG A 143 -1.62 19.34 9.32
CA ARG A 143 -1.72 20.45 8.37
C ARG A 143 -3.18 20.75 8.02
N ALA A 144 -4.00 19.73 7.84
CA ALA A 144 -5.43 19.89 7.59
C ALA A 144 -6.11 20.65 8.73
N THR A 145 -5.84 20.30 9.98
CA THR A 145 -6.37 20.98 11.16
C THR A 145 -5.89 22.42 11.24
N ASP A 146 -4.59 22.68 11.00
CA ASP A 146 -4.03 24.05 11.03
C ASP A 146 -4.70 24.96 9.99
N LEU A 147 -4.92 24.47 8.76
CA LEU A 147 -5.60 25.20 7.69
C LEU A 147 -7.07 25.49 8.02
N ALA A 148 -7.79 24.48 8.54
CA ALA A 148 -9.18 24.66 8.96
C ALA A 148 -9.30 25.71 10.09
N MET A 149 -8.39 25.68 11.07
CA MET A 149 -8.33 26.67 12.17
C MET A 149 -7.95 28.07 11.67
N ALA A 150 -7.13 28.15 10.61
CA ALA A 150 -6.80 29.41 9.96
C ALA A 150 -7.95 30.00 9.13
N GLY A 151 -9.05 29.27 8.98
CA GLY A 151 -10.24 29.71 8.26
C GLY A 151 -10.19 29.49 6.75
N GLU A 152 -9.30 28.61 6.26
CA GLU A 152 -9.27 28.20 4.84
C GLU A 152 -10.63 27.59 4.45
N LYS A 153 -11.13 27.95 3.26
CA LYS A 153 -12.40 27.47 2.72
C LYS A 153 -12.27 26.89 1.32
N ASP A 154 -11.17 27.18 0.65
CA ASP A 154 -10.90 26.67 -0.68
C ASP A 154 -10.32 25.25 -0.58
N LEU A 155 -11.08 24.28 -1.09
CA LEU A 155 -10.68 22.88 -1.06
C LEU A 155 -9.47 22.57 -1.94
N GLU A 156 -9.28 23.30 -3.04
CA GLU A 156 -8.12 23.13 -3.93
C GLU A 156 -6.83 23.50 -3.17
N VAL A 157 -6.81 24.66 -2.53
CA VAL A 157 -5.69 25.11 -1.70
C VAL A 157 -5.47 24.16 -0.52
N PHE A 158 -6.56 23.81 0.16
CA PHE A 158 -6.52 22.93 1.34
C PHE A 158 -5.90 21.55 1.00
N ILE A 159 -6.44 20.86 -0.02
CA ILE A 159 -5.96 19.52 -0.40
C ILE A 159 -4.52 19.58 -0.88
N GLY A 160 -4.18 20.59 -1.71
CA GLY A 160 -2.83 20.78 -2.21
C GLY A 160 -1.79 20.99 -1.10
N GLU A 161 -2.09 21.81 -0.09
CA GLU A 161 -1.20 22.05 1.06
C GLU A 161 -1.10 20.82 1.98
N VAL A 162 -2.18 20.06 2.16
CA VAL A 162 -2.16 18.80 2.93
C VAL A 162 -1.27 17.75 2.26
N ILE A 163 -1.35 17.61 0.93
CA ILE A 163 -0.47 16.69 0.17
C ILE A 163 0.99 17.13 0.26
N LYS A 164 1.25 18.42 0.10
CA LYS A 164 2.60 18.97 0.21
C LYS A 164 3.23 18.70 1.58
N GLU A 165 2.47 18.86 2.67
CA GLU A 165 2.94 18.51 4.01
C GLU A 165 3.19 16.99 4.14
N ALA A 166 2.32 16.15 3.57
CA ALA A 166 2.54 14.71 3.53
C ALA A 166 3.85 14.35 2.84
N GLU A 167 4.20 15.01 1.74
CA GLU A 167 5.47 14.83 1.03
C GLU A 167 6.68 15.30 1.85
N ILE A 168 6.56 16.43 2.55
CA ILE A 168 7.61 16.93 3.45
C ILE A 168 7.89 15.92 4.57
N VAL A 169 6.85 15.43 5.22
CA VAL A 169 6.99 14.43 6.30
C VAL A 169 7.50 13.10 5.76
N LEU A 170 7.05 12.67 4.57
CA LEU A 170 7.56 11.49 3.90
C LEU A 170 9.07 11.58 3.67
N ALA A 171 9.57 12.72 3.17
CA ALA A 171 11.00 12.94 2.95
C ALA A 171 11.83 12.90 4.25
N GLN A 172 11.19 13.13 5.41
CA GLN A 172 11.83 13.07 6.72
C GLN A 172 11.84 11.66 7.34
N THR A 173 11.11 10.68 6.78
CA THR A 173 11.01 9.33 7.33
C THR A 173 12.38 8.63 7.50
N PRO A 174 13.39 8.83 6.63
CA PRO A 174 14.72 8.25 6.82
C PRO A 174 15.45 8.77 8.08
N ASP A 175 15.14 9.99 8.53
CA ASP A 175 15.74 10.54 9.75
C ASP A 175 15.08 10.00 11.03
N MET A 176 13.90 9.38 10.92
CA MET A 176 13.15 8.78 12.03
C MET A 176 13.38 7.28 12.15
N LEU A 177 13.66 6.58 11.02
CA LEU A 177 13.93 5.15 10.98
C LEU A 177 15.31 4.87 10.37
N PRO A 178 16.30 4.45 11.17
CA PRO A 178 17.67 4.22 10.68
C PRO A 178 17.79 3.26 9.50
N VAL A 179 16.93 2.24 9.41
CA VAL A 179 16.90 1.27 8.31
C VAL A 179 16.58 1.94 6.97
N LEU A 180 15.65 2.91 6.95
CA LEU A 180 15.31 3.68 5.74
C LEU A 180 16.52 4.54 5.29
N LYS A 181 17.21 5.15 6.27
CA LYS A 181 18.42 5.96 6.00
C LYS A 181 19.55 5.11 5.44
N GLN A 182 19.76 3.92 5.98
CA GLN A 182 20.77 2.97 5.49
C GLN A 182 20.49 2.52 4.07
N ALA A 183 19.22 2.25 3.76
CA ALA A 183 18.78 1.86 2.43
C ALA A 183 18.70 3.04 1.44
N GLY A 184 18.72 4.29 1.91
CA GLY A 184 18.58 5.49 1.07
C GLY A 184 17.18 5.69 0.50
N VAL A 185 16.14 5.19 1.18
CA VAL A 185 14.74 5.24 0.74
C VAL A 185 13.85 5.92 1.77
N VAL A 186 12.67 6.37 1.33
CA VAL A 186 11.59 6.80 2.20
C VAL A 186 10.69 5.62 2.58
N ASP A 187 9.77 5.82 3.55
CA ASP A 187 8.80 4.78 3.92
C ASP A 187 7.87 4.43 2.76
N SER A 188 7.87 3.16 2.39
CA SER A 188 7.07 2.64 1.27
C SER A 188 5.56 2.81 1.50
N GLY A 189 5.07 2.57 2.72
CA GLY A 189 3.67 2.78 3.08
C GLY A 189 3.26 4.25 3.02
N GLY A 190 4.13 5.15 3.51
CA GLY A 190 3.94 6.61 3.40
C GLY A 190 3.92 7.08 1.95
N GLN A 191 4.82 6.54 1.10
CA GLN A 191 4.80 6.83 -0.33
C GLN A 191 3.49 6.38 -0.97
N GLY A 192 3.01 5.17 -0.65
CA GLY A 192 1.72 4.68 -1.14
C GLY A 192 0.55 5.57 -0.73
N LEU A 193 0.52 6.07 0.50
CA LEU A 193 -0.50 7.02 0.96
C LEU A 193 -0.45 8.32 0.16
N VAL A 194 0.73 8.89 -0.06
CA VAL A 194 0.90 10.11 -0.86
C VAL A 194 0.39 9.91 -2.28
N GLU A 195 0.66 8.74 -2.90
CA GLU A 195 0.16 8.46 -4.25
C GLU A 195 -1.36 8.31 -4.30
N VAL A 196 -2.01 7.75 -3.27
CA VAL A 196 -3.48 7.75 -3.16
C VAL A 196 -4.02 9.17 -3.10
N LEU A 197 -3.43 10.04 -2.27
CA LEU A 197 -3.86 11.42 -2.12
C LEU A 197 -3.67 12.24 -3.41
N LYS A 198 -2.56 12.05 -4.12
CA LYS A 198 -2.30 12.70 -5.41
C LYS A 198 -3.32 12.30 -6.47
N GLY A 199 -3.61 10.99 -6.62
CA GLY A 199 -4.61 10.51 -7.56
C GLY A 199 -6.00 11.06 -7.25
N ALA A 200 -6.38 11.13 -5.97
CA ALA A 200 -7.62 11.73 -5.53
C ALA A 200 -7.69 13.23 -5.87
N TYR A 201 -6.60 13.97 -5.68
CA TYR A 201 -6.51 15.39 -5.98
C TYR A 201 -6.57 15.67 -7.49
N ASP A 202 -5.92 14.86 -8.31
CA ASP A 202 -6.00 14.99 -9.77
C ASP A 202 -7.43 14.84 -10.27
N ALA A 203 -8.21 13.90 -9.72
CA ALA A 203 -9.62 13.76 -10.03
C ALA A 203 -10.47 14.96 -9.53
N PHE A 204 -10.14 15.52 -8.36
CA PHE A 204 -10.78 16.72 -7.83
C PHE A 204 -10.56 17.93 -8.76
N LEU A 205 -9.35 18.07 -9.33
CA LEU A 205 -9.01 19.11 -10.30
C LEU A 205 -9.62 18.87 -11.69
N GLY A 206 -10.37 17.78 -11.88
CA GLY A 206 -10.99 17.46 -13.16
C GLY A 206 -10.01 16.97 -14.22
N LYS A 207 -8.79 16.55 -13.84
CA LYS A 207 -7.88 15.90 -14.79
C LYS A 207 -8.49 14.58 -15.25
N GLU A 208 -8.56 14.38 -16.56
CA GLU A 208 -9.04 13.13 -17.14
C GLU A 208 -8.07 11.99 -16.75
N MET A 209 -8.53 11.11 -15.87
CA MET A 209 -7.91 9.82 -15.65
C MET A 209 -8.82 8.76 -16.24
N ASP A 210 -8.27 7.89 -17.08
CA ASP A 210 -9.00 6.72 -17.54
C ASP A 210 -9.36 5.84 -16.32
N VAL A 211 -10.58 6.02 -15.81
CA VAL A 211 -11.10 5.35 -14.59
C VAL A 211 -11.65 3.96 -14.93
N SER A 212 -11.45 3.46 -16.16
CA SER A 212 -11.81 2.09 -16.49
C SER A 212 -11.00 1.14 -15.60
N LEU A 213 -11.71 0.44 -14.70
CA LEU A 213 -11.17 -0.61 -13.85
C LEU A 213 -11.01 -1.89 -14.69
N ASP A 214 -10.14 -1.85 -15.69
CA ASP A 214 -9.69 -3.06 -16.36
C ASP A 214 -8.72 -3.79 -15.42
N PHE A 215 -9.24 -4.81 -14.74
CA PHE A 215 -8.48 -5.66 -13.81
C PHE A 215 -7.50 -6.60 -14.52
N ALA A 216 -7.24 -6.43 -15.82
CA ALA A 216 -6.19 -7.16 -16.51
C ALA A 216 -4.83 -6.59 -16.10
N PRO A 217 -3.86 -7.42 -15.72
CA PRO A 217 -2.51 -6.95 -15.38
C PRO A 217 -1.89 -6.30 -16.62
N LYS A 218 -1.91 -4.96 -16.65
CA LYS A 218 -1.11 -4.21 -17.61
C LYS A 218 0.30 -4.14 -17.04
N THR A 219 1.25 -4.70 -17.72
CA THR A 219 2.66 -4.47 -17.46
C THR A 219 2.91 -2.97 -17.52
N SER A 220 3.09 -2.35 -16.36
CA SER A 220 3.36 -0.92 -16.25
C SER A 220 4.78 -0.64 -16.74
N ALA A 221 4.87 0.07 -17.85
CA ALA A 221 6.12 0.72 -18.27
C ALA A 221 6.30 1.97 -17.39
N ALA A 222 6.98 1.86 -16.25
CA ALA A 222 7.57 3.00 -15.58
C ALA A 222 8.37 2.61 -14.32
N ALA A 223 9.44 1.90 -14.47
CA ALA A 223 10.58 2.07 -13.58
C ALA A 223 11.65 2.81 -14.38
N GLU A 224 11.64 4.15 -14.32
CA GLU A 224 12.64 4.96 -15.02
C GLU A 224 14.05 4.85 -14.40
N LYS A 225 14.18 4.20 -13.24
CA LYS A 225 15.47 3.83 -12.62
C LYS A 225 15.28 2.51 -11.90
N GLY A 226 16.11 1.52 -12.20
CA GLY A 226 16.14 0.26 -11.49
C GLY A 226 16.42 0.43 -9.99
N PRO A 227 16.21 -0.62 -9.17
CA PRO A 227 16.41 -0.56 -7.72
C PRO A 227 17.85 -0.15 -7.37
N MET A 228 17.99 0.67 -6.31
CA MET A 228 19.31 1.12 -5.88
C MET A 228 20.09 -0.04 -5.24
N PRO A 229 21.40 -0.16 -5.48
CA PRO A 229 22.23 -1.22 -4.88
C PRO A 229 22.12 -1.30 -3.36
N SER A 230 22.02 -0.15 -2.67
CA SER A 230 21.83 -0.06 -1.21
C SER A 230 20.51 -0.69 -0.75
N THR A 231 19.46 -0.63 -1.57
CA THR A 231 18.17 -1.23 -1.26
C THR A 231 18.25 -2.76 -1.38
N ILE A 232 18.90 -3.28 -2.42
CA ILE A 232 19.10 -4.72 -2.61
C ILE A 232 19.90 -5.32 -1.46
N GLU A 233 21.01 -4.66 -1.07
CA GLU A 233 21.84 -5.10 0.03
C GLU A 233 21.11 -5.06 1.38
N ALA A 234 20.31 -4.00 1.64
CA ALA A 234 19.51 -3.86 2.84
C ALA A 234 18.44 -4.96 2.93
N GLN A 235 17.77 -5.31 1.82
CA GLN A 235 16.79 -6.37 1.77
C GLN A 235 17.44 -7.75 1.96
N ALA A 236 18.56 -8.04 1.30
CA ALA A 236 19.26 -9.31 1.40
C ALA A 236 19.77 -9.62 2.83
N ASN A 237 20.22 -8.59 3.55
CA ASN A 237 20.82 -8.74 4.88
C ASN A 237 19.82 -8.62 6.05
N ALA A 238 18.54 -8.36 5.79
CA ALA A 238 17.56 -8.18 6.85
C ALA A 238 17.25 -9.48 7.59
N GLU A 239 17.28 -9.43 8.92
CA GLU A 239 16.93 -10.56 9.76
C GLU A 239 15.41 -10.70 9.90
N ILE A 240 14.86 -11.83 9.42
CA ILE A 240 13.45 -12.19 9.57
C ILE A 240 13.32 -13.14 10.76
N LYS A 241 12.94 -12.60 11.92
CA LYS A 241 12.77 -13.35 13.18
C LYS A 241 11.61 -14.33 13.13
N PHE A 242 10.45 -13.89 12.64
CA PHE A 242 9.25 -14.69 12.46
C PHE A 242 9.03 -14.94 10.96
N CYS A 243 9.00 -16.21 10.57
CA CYS A 243 9.10 -16.61 9.17
C CYS A 243 7.81 -16.39 8.38
N TYR A 244 6.64 -16.55 9.03
CA TYR A 244 5.36 -16.59 8.33
C TYR A 244 4.54 -15.32 8.57
N CYS A 245 4.25 -14.57 7.50
CA CYS A 245 3.15 -13.62 7.47
C CYS A 245 1.85 -14.42 7.46
N THR A 246 1.06 -14.28 8.52
CA THR A 246 -0.18 -15.03 8.69
C THR A 246 -1.34 -14.07 8.83
N GLN A 247 -2.30 -14.17 7.93
CA GLN A 247 -3.47 -13.30 7.91
C GLN A 247 -4.73 -14.10 7.60
N PHE A 248 -5.83 -13.72 8.25
CA PHE A 248 -7.13 -14.34 8.06
C PHE A 248 -8.27 -13.43 8.55
N LEU A 249 -9.48 -13.77 8.14
CA LEU A 249 -10.71 -13.20 8.67
C LEU A 249 -11.39 -14.21 9.58
N ILE A 250 -11.91 -13.73 10.71
CA ILE A 250 -12.77 -14.49 11.61
C ILE A 250 -14.20 -14.01 11.36
N MET A 251 -15.07 -14.90 10.89
CA MET A 251 -16.51 -14.66 10.84
C MET A 251 -17.09 -14.86 12.22
N LEU A 252 -17.50 -13.77 12.88
CA LEU A 252 -17.91 -13.80 14.28
C LEU A 252 -19.20 -14.57 14.49
N ASN A 253 -19.22 -15.48 15.45
CA ASN A 253 -20.44 -16.17 15.92
C ASN A 253 -21.16 -15.38 17.03
N LYS A 254 -20.45 -14.46 17.68
CA LYS A 254 -20.91 -13.62 18.81
C LYS A 254 -20.18 -12.29 18.77
N PRO A 255 -20.74 -11.24 19.37
CA PRO A 255 -20.03 -9.95 19.48
C PRO A 255 -18.63 -10.10 20.07
N PHE A 256 -17.65 -9.50 19.43
CA PHE A 256 -16.24 -9.50 19.85
C PHE A 256 -16.00 -8.24 20.67
N ASN A 257 -15.86 -8.41 22.00
CA ASN A 257 -15.73 -7.28 22.90
C ASN A 257 -14.27 -6.85 23.09
N ILE A 258 -14.07 -5.64 23.63
CA ILE A 258 -12.75 -5.03 23.83
C ILE A 258 -11.82 -5.94 24.66
N LYS A 259 -12.34 -6.63 25.68
CA LYS A 259 -11.53 -7.54 26.50
C LYS A 259 -11.02 -8.73 25.68
N GLN A 260 -11.89 -9.34 24.88
CA GLN A 260 -11.51 -10.45 23.99
C GLN A 260 -10.47 -10.00 22.95
N GLU A 261 -10.60 -8.78 22.43
CA GLU A 261 -9.63 -8.19 21.52
C GLU A 261 -8.27 -8.01 22.20
N MET A 262 -8.25 -7.46 23.42
CA MET A 262 -7.00 -7.30 24.20
C MET A 262 -6.35 -8.64 24.52
N ASP A 263 -7.12 -9.59 25.05
CA ASP A 263 -6.63 -10.93 25.39
C ASP A 263 -6.09 -11.67 24.15
N PHE A 264 -6.71 -11.46 23.00
CA PHE A 264 -6.27 -12.07 21.74
C PHE A 264 -4.99 -11.41 21.21
N LYS A 265 -4.90 -10.08 21.25
CA LYS A 265 -3.67 -9.33 20.91
C LYS A 265 -2.50 -9.74 21.80
N GLU A 266 -2.73 -9.88 23.12
CA GLU A 266 -1.71 -10.33 24.04
C GLU A 266 -1.22 -11.76 23.74
N TYR A 267 -2.15 -12.68 23.48
CA TYR A 267 -1.81 -14.03 23.06
C TYR A 267 -0.96 -14.03 21.77
N LEU A 268 -1.36 -13.30 20.74
CA LEU A 268 -0.59 -13.22 19.50
C LEU A 268 0.81 -12.63 19.75
N SER A 269 0.94 -11.66 20.66
CA SER A 269 2.23 -11.09 21.06
C SER A 269 3.17 -12.08 21.72
N SER A 270 2.64 -13.15 22.33
CA SER A 270 3.46 -14.20 22.93
C SER A 270 4.06 -15.17 21.91
N ILE A 271 3.50 -15.23 20.68
CA ILE A 271 3.92 -16.16 19.62
C ILE A 271 4.43 -15.46 18.37
N GLY A 272 4.42 -14.12 18.31
CA GLY A 272 4.79 -13.38 17.10
C GLY A 272 4.98 -11.90 17.33
N ASP A 273 5.14 -11.17 16.23
CA ASP A 273 5.17 -9.71 16.20
C ASP A 273 4.32 -9.16 15.05
N SER A 274 4.44 -7.85 14.77
CA SER A 274 3.70 -7.18 13.67
C SER A 274 2.20 -7.39 13.73
N ILE A 275 1.64 -7.41 14.96
CA ILE A 275 0.27 -7.81 15.20
C ILE A 275 -0.69 -6.68 14.90
N VAL A 276 -1.68 -6.98 14.06
CA VAL A 276 -2.85 -6.14 13.84
C VAL A 276 -4.11 -7.00 13.99
N VAL A 277 -4.99 -6.60 14.90
CA VAL A 277 -6.31 -7.22 15.09
C VAL A 277 -7.34 -6.10 15.03
N VAL A 278 -8.20 -6.16 14.03
CA VAL A 278 -9.23 -5.15 13.79
C VAL A 278 -10.59 -5.83 13.68
N ALA A 279 -11.49 -5.45 14.56
CA ALA A 279 -12.86 -5.95 14.59
C ALA A 279 -13.82 -4.99 13.89
N ASP A 280 -14.76 -5.55 13.15
CA ASP A 280 -16.00 -4.95 12.70
C ASP A 280 -17.17 -5.73 13.33
N ASP A 281 -18.42 -5.36 13.05
CA ASP A 281 -19.60 -5.98 13.67
C ASP A 281 -19.71 -7.49 13.37
N GLU A 282 -19.29 -7.92 12.18
CA GLU A 282 -19.43 -9.29 11.69
C GLU A 282 -18.11 -10.05 11.58
N ILE A 283 -16.99 -9.32 11.46
CA ILE A 283 -15.68 -9.92 11.17
C ILE A 283 -14.57 -9.35 12.03
N VAL A 284 -13.52 -10.17 12.25
CA VAL A 284 -12.24 -9.71 12.77
C VAL A 284 -11.15 -10.00 11.73
N LYS A 285 -10.45 -8.97 11.28
CA LYS A 285 -9.23 -9.10 10.48
C LYS A 285 -8.04 -9.30 11.41
N VAL A 286 -7.26 -10.34 11.16
CA VAL A 286 -6.04 -10.67 11.88
C VAL A 286 -4.86 -10.66 10.93
N HIS A 287 -3.76 -10.05 11.37
CA HIS A 287 -2.45 -10.13 10.76
C HIS A 287 -1.40 -10.34 11.87
N VAL A 288 -0.49 -11.28 11.70
CA VAL A 288 0.59 -11.56 12.64
C VAL A 288 1.77 -12.21 11.92
N HIS A 289 2.99 -11.80 12.25
CA HIS A 289 4.19 -12.52 11.86
C HIS A 289 4.53 -13.53 12.95
N THR A 290 4.59 -14.82 12.64
CA THR A 290 4.80 -15.90 13.60
C THR A 290 5.56 -17.07 12.99
N ASN A 291 6.18 -17.89 13.81
CA ASN A 291 6.71 -19.20 13.37
C ASN A 291 5.67 -20.32 13.50
N ASP A 292 4.55 -20.04 14.19
CA ASP A 292 3.51 -21.01 14.52
C ASP A 292 2.11 -20.54 14.04
N PRO A 293 1.86 -20.44 12.71
CA PRO A 293 0.57 -19.97 12.19
C PRO A 293 -0.62 -20.80 12.67
N GLY A 294 -0.41 -22.12 12.89
CA GLY A 294 -1.43 -23.00 13.40
C GLY A 294 -1.94 -22.60 14.78
N LEU A 295 -1.08 -22.12 15.70
CA LEU A 295 -1.48 -21.66 17.02
C LEU A 295 -2.33 -20.39 16.96
N ALA A 296 -1.98 -19.47 16.08
CA ALA A 296 -2.78 -18.25 15.86
C ALA A 296 -4.19 -18.59 15.38
N MET A 297 -4.31 -19.47 14.37
CA MET A 297 -5.60 -19.92 13.83
C MET A 297 -6.41 -20.72 14.85
N GLN A 298 -5.77 -21.63 15.61
CA GLN A 298 -6.46 -22.42 16.65
C GLN A 298 -7.06 -21.52 17.75
N LYS A 299 -6.36 -20.46 18.13
CA LYS A 299 -6.90 -19.47 19.08
C LYS A 299 -8.06 -18.71 18.49
N ALA A 300 -7.95 -18.31 17.21
CA ALA A 300 -8.98 -17.54 16.50
C ALA A 300 -10.30 -18.31 16.32
N LEU A 301 -10.24 -19.62 16.10
CA LEU A 301 -11.43 -20.50 15.98
C LEU A 301 -12.36 -20.45 17.20
N ARG A 302 -11.89 -19.96 18.34
CA ARG A 302 -12.75 -19.76 19.53
C ARG A 302 -13.76 -18.62 19.37
N PHE A 303 -13.52 -17.71 18.43
CA PHE A 303 -14.35 -16.53 18.18
C PHE A 303 -15.30 -16.71 17.02
N GLY A 304 -14.98 -17.60 16.07
CA GLY A 304 -15.82 -17.84 14.89
C GLY A 304 -15.13 -18.71 13.83
N ALA A 305 -15.74 -18.79 12.66
CA ALA A 305 -15.22 -19.53 11.53
C ALA A 305 -14.13 -18.71 10.81
N LEU A 306 -13.07 -19.37 10.33
CA LEU A 306 -12.01 -18.70 9.60
C LEU A 306 -12.30 -18.69 8.09
N THR A 307 -11.98 -17.58 7.43
CA THR A 307 -12.01 -17.43 5.98
C THR A 307 -10.85 -16.56 5.50
N THR A 308 -10.59 -16.59 4.20
CA THR A 308 -9.50 -15.80 3.58
C THR A 308 -8.17 -15.99 4.30
N ILE A 309 -7.79 -17.25 4.50
CA ILE A 309 -6.55 -17.61 5.17
C ILE A 309 -5.40 -17.49 4.16
N ILE A 310 -4.39 -16.70 4.53
CA ILE A 310 -3.19 -16.48 3.73
C ILE A 310 -2.00 -16.69 4.68
N ILE A 311 -1.07 -17.53 4.28
CA ILE A 311 0.18 -17.78 5.01
C ILE A 311 1.29 -17.74 3.97
N GLU A 312 2.18 -16.75 4.12
CA GLU A 312 3.29 -16.49 3.22
C GLU A 312 4.61 -16.68 3.96
N ASN A 313 5.60 -17.26 3.30
CA ASN A 313 6.94 -17.43 3.86
C ASN A 313 7.80 -16.21 3.46
N MET A 314 7.90 -15.23 4.34
CA MET A 314 8.59 -13.96 4.09
C MET A 314 10.08 -14.14 3.74
N ARG A 315 10.73 -15.23 4.15
CA ARG A 315 12.12 -15.50 3.75
C ARG A 315 12.21 -15.88 2.29
N LEU A 316 11.30 -16.74 1.82
CA LEU A 316 11.25 -17.12 0.41
C LEU A 316 10.88 -15.93 -0.48
N GLU A 317 9.88 -15.15 -0.08
CA GLU A 317 9.48 -13.94 -0.81
C GLU A 317 10.62 -12.93 -0.92
N ARG A 318 11.33 -12.69 0.19
CA ARG A 318 12.52 -11.82 0.16
C ARG A 318 13.58 -12.35 -0.81
N ASP A 319 13.91 -13.64 -0.74
CA ASP A 319 14.96 -14.22 -1.55
C ASP A 319 14.62 -14.16 -3.05
N GLU A 320 13.36 -14.40 -3.42
CA GLU A 320 12.84 -14.24 -4.78
C GLU A 320 12.94 -12.78 -5.25
N LYS A 321 12.48 -11.82 -4.42
CA LYS A 321 12.54 -10.38 -4.74
C LYS A 321 13.97 -9.87 -4.92
N VAL A 322 14.87 -10.26 -4.03
CA VAL A 322 16.29 -9.89 -4.12
C VAL A 322 16.90 -10.42 -5.42
N SER A 323 16.58 -11.65 -5.81
CA SER A 323 17.01 -12.23 -7.08
C SER A 323 16.50 -11.44 -8.29
N ASP A 324 15.21 -11.12 -8.32
CA ASP A 324 14.58 -10.31 -9.37
C ASP A 324 15.20 -8.91 -9.48
N MET A 325 15.47 -8.28 -8.33
CA MET A 325 16.10 -6.95 -8.30
C MET A 325 17.54 -6.98 -8.81
N MET A 326 18.30 -8.01 -8.48
CA MET A 326 19.67 -8.23 -8.99
C MET A 326 19.66 -8.44 -10.51
N GLU A 327 18.74 -9.24 -11.04
CA GLU A 327 18.59 -9.46 -12.48
C GLU A 327 18.26 -8.18 -13.23
N ARG A 328 17.32 -7.37 -12.73
CA ARG A 328 16.99 -6.06 -13.31
C ARG A 328 18.16 -5.09 -13.29
N GLN A 329 18.95 -5.08 -12.22
CA GLN A 329 20.15 -4.25 -12.11
C GLN A 329 21.22 -4.67 -13.14
N MET A 330 21.45 -5.98 -13.34
CA MET A 330 22.36 -6.49 -14.36
C MET A 330 21.94 -6.07 -15.78
N GLN A 331 20.63 -6.20 -16.08
CA GLN A 331 20.09 -5.79 -17.38
C GLN A 331 20.19 -4.29 -17.62
N SER A 332 20.03 -3.45 -16.59
CA SER A 332 20.17 -2.00 -16.70
C SER A 332 21.61 -1.53 -16.93
N THR A 333 22.61 -2.31 -16.49
CA THR A 333 24.04 -2.03 -16.70
C THR A 333 24.55 -2.52 -18.06
N GLU A 334 23.84 -3.40 -18.75
CA GLU A 334 24.22 -3.94 -20.08
C GLU A 334 23.68 -3.11 -21.26
N LEU A 335 22.91 -2.05 -21.05
CA LEU A 335 22.50 -1.14 -22.14
C LEU A 335 23.66 -0.22 -22.53
N PRO A 336 24.24 -0.35 -23.74
CA PRO A 336 25.32 0.52 -24.15
C PRO A 336 24.81 1.96 -24.29
N ASP A 337 25.59 2.88 -23.74
CA ASP A 337 25.47 4.33 -23.91
C ASP A 337 25.32 4.68 -25.41
N LYS A 338 24.13 5.08 -25.82
CA LYS A 338 23.91 5.65 -27.17
C LYS A 338 24.37 7.10 -27.17
N GLY A 339 25.68 7.30 -27.06
CA GLY A 339 26.32 8.58 -27.21
C GLY A 339 27.07 8.69 -28.54
N ALA A 340 26.60 9.58 -29.39
CA ALA A 340 27.21 10.19 -30.59
C ALA A 340 27.18 9.39 -31.92
N PRO A 341 26.83 10.06 -33.04
CA PRO A 341 26.83 9.44 -34.35
C PRO A 341 28.25 9.28 -34.92
N ALA A 342 28.67 8.02 -35.09
CA ALA A 342 29.90 7.72 -35.80
C ALA A 342 29.68 7.76 -37.31
N VAL A 343 30.57 8.48 -37.98
CA VAL A 343 30.74 8.56 -39.43
C VAL A 343 31.09 7.16 -39.99
N PRO A 344 30.57 6.75 -41.16
CA PRO A 344 30.85 5.43 -41.68
C PRO A 344 32.25 5.36 -42.25
N ASN A 345 33.05 4.41 -41.77
CA ASN A 345 34.26 3.96 -42.47
C ASN A 345 34.01 2.53 -42.95
N GLU A 346 33.98 2.37 -44.25
CA GLU A 346 34.03 1.08 -44.91
C GLU A 346 35.43 0.49 -44.67
N GLU A 347 35.51 -0.71 -44.09
CA GLU A 347 36.41 -1.79 -44.59
C GLU A 347 36.45 -2.96 -43.59
N THR A 348 36.32 -4.14 -44.18
CA THR A 348 36.65 -5.48 -43.64
C THR A 348 35.69 -6.14 -42.64
N ALA A 349 34.75 -6.87 -43.21
CA ALA A 349 34.05 -7.98 -42.57
C ALA A 349 35.00 -9.17 -42.33
N ALA A 350 35.33 -9.44 -41.09
CA ALA A 350 35.84 -10.74 -40.66
C ALA A 350 34.75 -11.36 -39.77
N ALA A 351 34.13 -12.43 -40.25
CA ALA A 351 33.15 -13.21 -39.52
C ALA A 351 33.79 -13.84 -38.29
N VAL A 352 33.42 -13.43 -37.10
CA VAL A 352 33.73 -14.13 -35.87
C VAL A 352 32.60 -15.10 -35.59
N HIS A 353 32.81 -16.39 -35.83
CA HIS A 353 31.95 -17.46 -35.36
C HIS A 353 32.00 -17.53 -33.85
N LYS A 354 30.93 -17.11 -33.19
CA LYS A 354 30.69 -17.41 -31.77
C LYS A 354 29.91 -18.73 -31.71
N GLU A 355 30.55 -19.78 -31.27
CA GLU A 355 29.88 -21.01 -30.86
C GLU A 355 29.17 -20.78 -29.54
N THR A 356 27.93 -20.32 -29.57
CA THR A 356 27.02 -20.33 -28.42
C THR A 356 25.88 -21.26 -28.76
N GLY A 357 25.87 -22.44 -28.13
CA GLY A 357 24.73 -23.37 -28.20
C GLY A 357 23.75 -23.07 -27.08
N PHE A 358 22.48 -22.94 -27.42
CA PHE A 358 21.38 -22.89 -26.44
C PHE A 358 20.89 -24.28 -26.15
N ILE A 359 20.83 -24.70 -24.87
CA ILE A 359 20.15 -25.91 -24.44
C ILE A 359 18.81 -25.48 -23.85
N ALA A 360 17.70 -25.79 -24.54
CA ALA A 360 16.37 -25.67 -24.01
C ALA A 360 15.92 -26.98 -23.40
N VAL A 361 15.57 -27.00 -22.13
CA VAL A 361 14.95 -28.13 -21.45
C VAL A 361 13.48 -27.82 -21.23
N SER A 362 12.56 -28.56 -21.87
CA SER A 362 11.13 -28.41 -21.62
C SER A 362 10.59 -29.69 -20.95
N ILE A 363 9.75 -29.53 -19.95
CA ILE A 363 8.97 -30.60 -19.32
C ILE A 363 7.52 -30.39 -19.77
N GLY A 364 7.13 -31.06 -20.88
CA GLY A 364 5.76 -31.01 -21.40
C GLY A 364 5.67 -31.14 -22.91
N GLU A 365 4.59 -31.72 -23.43
CA GLU A 365 4.28 -31.80 -24.85
C GLU A 365 4.00 -30.43 -25.43
N GLY A 366 4.85 -29.92 -26.33
CA GLY A 366 4.58 -28.65 -27.01
C GLY A 366 5.75 -27.84 -27.55
N MET A 367 6.98 -28.39 -27.56
CA MET A 367 8.13 -27.77 -28.24
C MET A 367 8.80 -28.81 -29.18
N ASN A 368 8.06 -29.23 -30.18
CA ASN A 368 8.60 -29.91 -31.34
C ASN A 368 8.06 -29.24 -32.59
N GLU A 369 8.63 -28.07 -32.94
CA GLU A 369 8.68 -27.57 -34.31
C GLU A 369 9.86 -26.59 -34.41
#